data_55176e882f331ff3626cb5cb53ab059b
#
_entry.id   55176e882f331ff3626cb5cb53ab059b
#
_cell.length_a   1.000
_cell.length_b   1.000
_cell.length_c   1.000
_cell.angle_alpha   90.00
_cell.angle_beta   90.00
_cell.angle_gamma   90.00
#
_symmetry.space_group_name_H-M   'P 1'
#
loop_
_entity.id
_entity.type
_entity.pdbx_description
1 polymer ?
#
loop_
_entity_poly.entity_id
_entity_poly.type
_entity_poly.pdbx_seq_one_letter_code
_entity_poly.pdbx_strand_id
1 'polypeptide(L)'
;MSTPPARRRQLRTWSPAGKQELVQAVTAGSACGPELLDLASNDYLSLCRHPSLIAAAEAQLRCSGVGAGGSRLVSGSRPVHDQLESELAQWLGRDKVLLFPSGFQANLAAVKALANRHTTVVADRLIHHSLLVGVQASGARLRRFVHNDLESLERLMLRCRSEHPDAHLLVITESLFSMEGTSPRVHELATLCERHNASLLLDEAHALGVLGEGGRGLGFGERRVTMLSGTFGKAFGSGGAFLACNGELGEQLLQESGAFRYTTALAPPLAAAALAALELMRNNPDWGHTLVQRSNTWRDRLVEAGWARPTGGGPIVPLLVGEDQRCLNLQRHLELSGLFTAAIRPPTVPEGSARLRLVLHRLLPDETLESLLRALSDGRVS
;
A
#
# COMPACT_ATOMS: atom_id res chain seq x y z
N MET A 1 11.01 -2.06 29.52
CA MET A 1 12.01 -3.03 28.99
C MET A 1 12.70 -2.39 27.80
N SER A 2 14.05 -2.44 27.71
CA SER A 2 14.77 -1.86 26.58
C SER A 2 14.59 -2.71 25.32
N THR A 3 14.35 -2.07 24.17
CA THR A 3 14.25 -2.77 22.88
C THR A 3 15.55 -3.51 22.56
N PRO A 4 15.51 -4.83 22.25
CA PRO A 4 16.71 -5.59 21.89
C PRO A 4 17.51 -4.92 20.77
N PRO A 5 18.85 -4.98 20.75
CA PRO A 5 19.68 -4.31 19.74
C PRO A 5 19.26 -4.61 18.30
N ALA A 6 18.96 -5.88 17.99
CA ALA A 6 18.51 -6.30 16.66
C ALA A 6 17.14 -5.72 16.25
N ARG A 7 16.37 -5.15 17.17
CA ARG A 7 15.06 -4.53 16.92
C ARG A 7 15.08 -3.01 17.00
N ARG A 8 16.19 -2.42 17.38
CA ARG A 8 16.34 -0.95 17.34
C ARG A 8 16.25 -0.48 15.90
N ARG A 9 15.43 0.56 15.69
CA ARG A 9 15.27 1.19 14.38
C ARG A 9 16.05 2.48 14.35
N GLN A 10 16.69 2.75 13.21
CA GLN A 10 17.43 3.97 12.96
C GLN A 10 16.97 4.56 11.63
N LEU A 11 16.83 5.87 11.57
CA LEU A 11 16.65 6.57 10.32
C LEU A 11 17.96 6.54 9.54
N ARG A 12 17.86 6.16 8.28
CA ARG A 12 18.95 6.25 7.30
C ARG A 12 18.46 7.15 6.18
N THR A 13 19.27 8.09 5.79
CA THR A 13 18.95 9.02 4.70
C THR A 13 19.40 8.42 3.38
N TRP A 14 18.49 8.38 2.41
CA TRP A 14 18.73 7.89 1.07
C TRP A 14 18.39 8.96 0.06
N SER A 15 19.22 9.13 -0.96
CA SER A 15 18.94 9.98 -2.11
C SER A 15 18.80 9.14 -3.36
N PRO A 16 17.92 9.53 -4.29
CA PRO A 16 17.95 8.99 -5.63
C PRO A 16 19.32 9.16 -6.26
N ALA A 17 19.84 8.12 -6.90
CA ALA A 17 21.09 8.20 -7.67
C ALA A 17 20.82 8.48 -9.16
N GLY A 18 21.82 8.37 -10.03
CA GLY A 18 21.77 8.79 -11.43
C GLY A 18 20.57 8.26 -12.23
N LYS A 19 20.27 6.94 -12.13
CA LYS A 19 19.11 6.32 -12.76
C LYS A 19 17.95 6.15 -11.76
N GLN A 20 16.73 5.94 -12.26
CA GLN A 20 15.53 5.84 -11.42
C GLN A 20 15.57 4.65 -10.45
N GLU A 21 16.17 3.55 -10.86
CA GLU A 21 16.32 2.33 -10.08
C GLU A 21 17.43 2.36 -9.03
N LEU A 22 18.22 3.44 -8.97
CA LEU A 22 19.38 3.56 -8.08
C LEU A 22 19.10 4.50 -6.92
N VAL A 23 19.63 4.12 -5.74
CA VAL A 23 19.66 4.93 -4.53
C VAL A 23 21.05 4.93 -3.93
N GLN A 24 21.38 5.93 -3.14
CA GLN A 24 22.66 6.02 -2.42
C GLN A 24 22.43 6.52 -0.99
N ALA A 25 23.19 5.97 -0.05
CA ALA A 25 23.15 6.46 1.32
C ALA A 25 23.79 7.86 1.41
N VAL A 26 23.17 8.75 2.16
CA VAL A 26 23.67 10.11 2.40
C VAL A 26 23.91 10.31 3.88
N THR A 27 25.12 10.71 4.23
CA THR A 27 25.50 11.09 5.60
C THR A 27 25.90 12.57 5.62
N ALA A 28 25.32 13.33 6.53
CA ALA A 28 25.64 14.76 6.65
C ALA A 28 27.16 15.00 6.80
N GLY A 29 27.72 15.84 5.92
CA GLY A 29 29.14 16.18 5.92
C GLY A 29 30.07 15.13 5.31
N SER A 30 29.57 14.07 4.72
CA SER A 30 30.35 13.01 4.06
C SER A 30 30.02 12.91 2.57
N ALA A 31 30.94 12.31 1.79
CA ALA A 31 30.63 11.92 0.42
C ALA A 31 29.44 10.93 0.38
N CYS A 32 28.68 10.97 -0.71
CA CYS A 32 27.61 9.99 -0.93
C CYS A 32 28.20 8.58 -0.96
N GLY A 33 27.45 7.63 -0.38
CA GLY A 33 27.79 6.21 -0.46
C GLY A 33 27.69 5.65 -1.90
N PRO A 34 27.99 4.37 -2.07
CA PRO A 34 27.84 3.73 -3.37
C PRO A 34 26.37 3.74 -3.84
N GLU A 35 26.17 3.72 -5.16
CA GLU A 35 24.85 3.52 -5.76
C GLU A 35 24.42 2.07 -5.57
N LEU A 36 23.18 1.88 -5.13
CA LEU A 36 22.59 0.56 -4.89
C LEU A 36 21.32 0.42 -5.73
N LEU A 37 21.06 -0.75 -6.28
CA LEU A 37 19.78 -1.09 -6.89
C LEU A 37 18.70 -1.13 -5.81
N ASP A 38 17.63 -0.36 -5.98
CA ASP A 38 16.56 -0.24 -5.00
C ASP A 38 15.59 -1.42 -5.11
N LEU A 39 15.64 -2.32 -4.14
CA LEU A 39 14.69 -3.41 -3.95
C LEU A 39 13.84 -3.21 -2.67
N ALA A 40 13.64 -1.96 -2.23
CA ALA A 40 12.92 -1.65 -1.00
C ALA A 40 11.76 -0.67 -1.20
N SER A 41 11.83 0.22 -2.19
CA SER A 41 10.81 1.23 -2.49
C SER A 41 9.46 0.61 -2.88
N ASN A 42 8.37 1.31 -2.56
CA ASN A 42 7.02 0.96 -3.02
C ASN A 42 6.64 1.66 -4.33
N ASP A 43 7.56 2.35 -5.00
CA ASP A 43 7.33 2.97 -6.32
C ASP A 43 7.29 1.90 -7.42
N TYR A 44 6.27 1.04 -7.38
CA TYR A 44 6.17 -0.18 -8.22
C TYR A 44 6.30 0.11 -9.71
N LEU A 45 5.79 1.23 -10.19
CA LEU A 45 5.83 1.61 -11.60
C LEU A 45 6.99 2.56 -11.94
N SER A 46 7.86 2.87 -10.97
CA SER A 46 9.00 3.79 -11.13
C SER A 46 8.55 5.17 -11.64
N LEU A 47 7.50 5.73 -11.06
CA LEU A 47 6.90 6.98 -11.50
C LEU A 47 7.35 8.21 -10.71
N CYS A 48 7.90 8.05 -9.50
CA CYS A 48 8.22 9.19 -8.63
C CYS A 48 9.21 10.20 -9.26
N ARG A 49 10.04 9.76 -10.23
CA ARG A 49 10.96 10.60 -10.99
C ARG A 49 10.61 10.69 -12.48
N HIS A 50 9.40 10.26 -12.87
CA HIS A 50 8.99 10.29 -14.27
C HIS A 50 8.84 11.74 -14.76
N PRO A 51 9.40 12.10 -15.94
CA PRO A 51 9.38 13.47 -16.45
C PRO A 51 7.98 14.10 -16.53
N SER A 52 6.95 13.33 -16.90
CA SER A 52 5.58 13.81 -16.97
C SER A 52 5.02 14.21 -15.60
N LEU A 53 5.35 13.46 -14.53
CA LEU A 53 4.91 13.80 -13.18
C LEU A 53 5.61 15.07 -12.68
N ILE A 54 6.90 15.17 -12.92
CA ILE A 54 7.70 16.35 -12.55
C ILE A 54 7.15 17.57 -13.27
N ALA A 55 6.94 17.50 -14.59
CA ALA A 55 6.41 18.61 -15.39
C ALA A 55 5.00 19.05 -14.92
N ALA A 56 4.11 18.09 -14.62
CA ALA A 56 2.77 18.39 -14.10
C ALA A 56 2.84 19.07 -12.73
N ALA A 57 3.70 18.58 -11.83
CA ALA A 57 3.90 19.18 -10.52
C ALA A 57 4.49 20.60 -10.62
N GLU A 58 5.50 20.82 -11.48
CA GLU A 58 6.10 22.14 -11.73
C GLU A 58 5.10 23.13 -12.29
N ALA A 59 4.28 22.74 -13.27
CA ALA A 59 3.24 23.58 -13.83
C ALA A 59 2.23 24.00 -12.76
N GLN A 60 1.78 23.06 -11.94
CA GLN A 60 0.83 23.32 -10.86
C GLN A 60 1.45 24.17 -9.74
N LEU A 61 2.74 23.97 -9.44
CA LEU A 61 3.50 24.77 -8.47
C LEU A 61 3.54 26.24 -8.88
N ARG A 62 3.77 26.53 -10.17
CA ARG A 62 3.77 27.91 -10.72
C ARG A 62 2.37 28.53 -10.70
N CYS A 63 1.33 27.72 -10.92
CA CYS A 63 -0.04 28.17 -10.97
C CYS A 63 -0.63 28.49 -9.58
N SER A 64 -0.45 27.61 -8.59
CA SER A 64 -1.16 27.69 -7.31
C SER A 64 -0.29 27.61 -6.05
N GLY A 65 1.04 27.66 -6.21
CA GLY A 65 1.99 27.60 -5.10
C GLY A 65 2.22 26.19 -4.57
N VAL A 66 2.98 26.09 -3.46
CA VAL A 66 3.45 24.82 -2.87
C VAL A 66 2.33 24.06 -2.16
N GLY A 67 1.47 24.76 -1.43
CA GLY A 67 0.45 24.18 -0.56
C GLY A 67 -0.95 24.70 -0.84
N ALA A 68 -1.94 23.99 -0.28
CA ALA A 68 -3.35 24.35 -0.48
C ALA A 68 -3.82 25.56 0.37
N GLY A 69 -3.15 25.84 1.48
CA GLY A 69 -3.44 27.00 2.34
C GLY A 69 -4.67 26.87 3.23
N GLY A 70 -5.42 25.76 3.17
CA GLY A 70 -6.61 25.51 3.97
C GLY A 70 -7.20 24.12 3.74
N SER A 71 -8.29 23.82 4.46
CA SER A 71 -9.05 22.58 4.25
C SER A 71 -9.89 22.68 2.96
N ARG A 72 -10.32 21.51 2.44
CA ARG A 72 -11.10 21.40 1.20
C ARG A 72 -12.39 22.24 1.22
N LEU A 73 -13.06 22.30 2.37
CA LEU A 73 -14.35 23.01 2.53
C LEU A 73 -14.20 24.50 2.81
N VAL A 74 -13.00 25.01 3.04
CA VAL A 74 -12.78 26.45 3.28
C VAL A 74 -12.15 27.09 2.05
N SER A 75 -10.84 26.95 1.89
CA SER A 75 -10.09 27.60 0.80
C SER A 75 -9.07 26.69 0.14
N GLY A 76 -8.98 25.41 0.56
CA GLY A 76 -7.95 24.48 0.11
C GLY A 76 -8.28 23.74 -1.20
N SER A 77 -9.53 23.79 -1.69
CA SER A 77 -9.88 23.18 -2.99
C SER A 77 -9.27 23.94 -4.16
N ARG A 78 -8.79 23.20 -5.13
CA ARG A 78 -8.27 23.70 -6.41
C ARG A 78 -8.85 22.86 -7.54
N PRO A 79 -8.98 23.39 -8.77
CA PRO A 79 -9.52 22.62 -9.90
C PRO A 79 -8.85 21.26 -10.13
N VAL A 80 -7.55 21.16 -9.86
CA VAL A 80 -6.81 19.88 -9.98
C VAL A 80 -7.28 18.80 -9.01
N HIS A 81 -7.78 19.18 -7.83
CA HIS A 81 -8.37 18.22 -6.89
C HIS A 81 -9.67 17.63 -7.46
N ASP A 82 -10.57 18.49 -7.93
CA ASP A 82 -11.86 18.07 -8.48
C ASP A 82 -11.67 17.22 -9.74
N GLN A 83 -10.70 17.60 -10.58
CA GLN A 83 -10.32 16.83 -11.76
C GLN A 83 -9.79 15.45 -11.37
N LEU A 84 -8.84 15.34 -10.42
CA LEU A 84 -8.29 14.06 -9.97
C LEU A 84 -9.37 13.17 -9.34
N GLU A 85 -10.27 13.73 -8.54
CA GLU A 85 -11.41 13.00 -7.96
C GLU A 85 -12.34 12.45 -9.05
N SER A 86 -12.68 13.26 -10.04
CA SER A 86 -13.53 12.85 -11.17
C SER A 86 -12.88 11.75 -12.02
N GLU A 87 -11.60 11.92 -12.38
CA GLU A 87 -10.87 10.97 -13.20
C GLU A 87 -10.66 9.61 -12.48
N LEU A 88 -10.38 9.65 -11.16
CA LEU A 88 -10.30 8.43 -10.35
C LEU A 88 -11.65 7.74 -10.22
N ALA A 89 -12.75 8.50 -10.02
CA ALA A 89 -14.09 7.94 -9.95
C ALA A 89 -14.44 7.18 -11.23
N GLN A 90 -14.16 7.78 -12.38
CA GLN A 90 -14.34 7.14 -13.69
C GLN A 90 -13.46 5.89 -13.85
N TRP A 91 -12.17 6.00 -13.50
CA TRP A 91 -11.21 4.89 -13.66
C TRP A 91 -11.55 3.69 -12.79
N LEU A 92 -12.04 3.92 -11.56
CA LEU A 92 -12.42 2.87 -10.61
C LEU A 92 -13.87 2.42 -10.75
N GLY A 93 -14.69 3.07 -11.60
CA GLY A 93 -16.12 2.77 -11.73
C GLY A 93 -16.89 3.03 -10.43
N ARG A 94 -16.56 4.11 -9.71
CA ARG A 94 -17.20 4.54 -8.45
C ARG A 94 -17.86 5.91 -8.63
N ASP A 95 -18.92 6.18 -7.85
CA ASP A 95 -19.68 7.42 -8.00
C ASP A 95 -18.97 8.63 -7.41
N LYS A 96 -18.19 8.40 -6.34
CA LYS A 96 -17.53 9.49 -5.59
C LYS A 96 -16.15 9.07 -5.14
N VAL A 97 -15.20 10.01 -5.30
CA VAL A 97 -13.85 9.96 -4.74
C VAL A 97 -13.61 11.20 -3.90
N LEU A 98 -12.96 11.06 -2.76
CA LEU A 98 -12.48 12.15 -1.92
C LEU A 98 -10.99 11.99 -1.64
N LEU A 99 -10.22 13.07 -1.81
CA LEU A 99 -8.77 13.10 -1.61
C LEU A 99 -8.39 13.38 -0.15
N PHE A 100 -7.33 12.75 0.29
CA PHE A 100 -6.74 12.91 1.64
C PHE A 100 -5.23 13.18 1.55
N PRO A 101 -4.63 13.88 2.53
CA PRO A 101 -3.18 14.14 2.56
C PRO A 101 -2.32 12.87 2.74
N SER A 102 -2.87 11.79 3.28
CA SER A 102 -2.15 10.51 3.47
C SER A 102 -3.10 9.31 3.53
N GLY A 103 -2.57 8.10 3.20
CA GLY A 103 -3.31 6.84 3.34
C GLY A 103 -3.70 6.52 4.78
N PHE A 104 -2.87 6.90 5.74
CA PHE A 104 -3.20 6.73 7.15
C PHE A 104 -4.49 7.47 7.51
N GLN A 105 -4.60 8.72 7.08
CA GLN A 105 -5.76 9.58 7.34
C GLN A 105 -7.01 9.11 6.57
N ALA A 106 -6.84 8.67 5.31
CA ALA A 106 -7.91 8.09 4.52
C ALA A 106 -8.50 6.85 5.22
N ASN A 107 -7.65 5.92 5.67
CA ASN A 107 -8.09 4.73 6.40
C ASN A 107 -8.80 5.05 7.71
N LEU A 108 -8.30 6.03 8.47
CA LEU A 108 -8.99 6.52 9.67
C LEU A 108 -10.39 7.05 9.34
N ALA A 109 -10.50 7.85 8.28
CA ALA A 109 -11.78 8.40 7.80
C ALA A 109 -12.73 7.28 7.35
N ALA A 110 -12.23 6.32 6.57
CA ALA A 110 -13.01 5.19 6.07
C ALA A 110 -13.65 4.37 7.19
N VAL A 111 -12.84 3.97 8.17
CA VAL A 111 -13.36 3.17 9.28
C VAL A 111 -14.36 3.97 10.12
N LYS A 112 -14.10 5.25 10.39
CA LYS A 112 -15.03 6.09 11.15
C LYS A 112 -16.34 6.40 10.43
N ALA A 113 -16.35 6.40 9.10
CA ALA A 113 -17.58 6.55 8.31
C ALA A 113 -18.43 5.27 8.33
N LEU A 114 -17.80 4.10 8.37
CA LEU A 114 -18.45 2.79 8.29
C LEU A 114 -18.71 2.15 9.66
N ALA A 115 -18.12 2.66 10.74
CA ALA A 115 -18.17 2.02 12.05
C ALA A 115 -18.32 3.02 13.19
N ASN A 116 -19.07 2.59 14.21
CA ASN A 116 -19.24 3.28 15.48
C ASN A 116 -19.27 2.25 16.63
N ARG A 117 -19.56 2.70 17.88
CA ARG A 117 -19.60 1.85 19.08
C ARG A 117 -20.60 0.67 19.01
N HIS A 118 -21.57 0.70 18.08
CA HIS A 118 -22.56 -0.37 17.86
C HIS A 118 -22.16 -1.31 16.74
N THR A 119 -21.06 -1.04 16.04
CA THR A 119 -20.53 -1.85 14.94
C THR A 119 -19.62 -2.94 15.47
N THR A 120 -19.70 -4.13 14.88
CA THR A 120 -18.67 -5.17 15.01
C THR A 120 -17.82 -5.19 13.75
N VAL A 121 -16.54 -4.86 13.92
CA VAL A 121 -15.54 -4.94 12.85
C VAL A 121 -14.91 -6.32 12.85
N VAL A 122 -14.97 -7.01 11.71
CA VAL A 122 -14.35 -8.32 11.47
C VAL A 122 -13.18 -8.11 10.50
N ALA A 123 -11.97 -8.07 11.01
CA ALA A 123 -10.80 -7.70 10.22
C ALA A 123 -9.84 -8.88 10.02
N ASP A 124 -9.18 -8.93 8.85
CA ASP A 124 -8.02 -9.80 8.68
C ASP A 124 -6.97 -9.48 9.75
N ARG A 125 -6.35 -10.50 10.33
CA ARG A 125 -5.40 -10.30 11.44
C ARG A 125 -4.16 -9.49 11.07
N LEU A 126 -3.87 -9.35 9.77
CA LEU A 126 -2.67 -8.67 9.24
C LEU A 126 -2.94 -7.30 8.63
N ILE A 127 -4.16 -6.75 8.79
CA ILE A 127 -4.48 -5.41 8.24
C ILE A 127 -3.50 -4.35 8.72
N HIS A 128 -3.32 -3.34 7.89
CA HIS A 128 -2.44 -2.21 8.15
C HIS A 128 -2.82 -1.47 9.45
N HIS A 129 -1.81 -0.98 10.16
CA HIS A 129 -1.97 -0.32 11.46
C HIS A 129 -2.93 0.88 11.42
N SER A 130 -3.01 1.62 10.31
CA SER A 130 -3.94 2.75 10.16
C SER A 130 -5.41 2.32 10.27
N LEU A 131 -5.76 1.15 9.73
CA LEU A 131 -7.10 0.56 9.85
C LEU A 131 -7.41 0.19 11.31
N LEU A 132 -6.43 -0.40 12.02
CA LEU A 132 -6.57 -0.70 13.45
C LEU A 132 -6.78 0.56 14.29
N VAL A 133 -6.05 1.64 14.01
CA VAL A 133 -6.25 2.94 14.67
C VAL A 133 -7.63 3.50 14.34
N GLY A 134 -8.11 3.33 13.10
CA GLY A 134 -9.46 3.70 12.71
C GLY A 134 -10.52 2.95 13.53
N VAL A 135 -10.36 1.64 13.72
CA VAL A 135 -11.27 0.82 14.56
C VAL A 135 -11.26 1.31 16.01
N GLN A 136 -10.10 1.55 16.59
CA GLN A 136 -9.99 2.11 17.95
C GLN A 136 -10.69 3.47 18.07
N ALA A 137 -10.47 4.36 17.11
CA ALA A 137 -11.07 5.69 17.10
C ALA A 137 -12.59 5.69 16.86
N SER A 138 -13.14 4.65 16.22
CA SER A 138 -14.60 4.48 16.05
C SER A 138 -15.32 3.97 17.28
N GLY A 139 -14.59 3.36 18.23
CA GLY A 139 -15.15 2.67 19.39
C GLY A 139 -15.81 1.33 19.05
N ALA A 140 -15.67 0.84 17.83
CA ALA A 140 -16.23 -0.43 17.37
C ALA A 140 -15.59 -1.64 18.06
N ARG A 141 -16.32 -2.74 18.14
CA ARG A 141 -15.80 -4.02 18.63
C ARG A 141 -14.97 -4.67 17.55
N LEU A 142 -13.69 -5.00 17.85
CA LEU A 142 -12.81 -5.68 16.90
C LEU A 142 -12.82 -7.19 17.12
N ARG A 143 -13.01 -7.94 16.04
CA ARG A 143 -12.77 -9.38 15.91
C ARG A 143 -11.79 -9.60 14.77
N ARG A 144 -10.88 -10.57 14.90
CA ARG A 144 -9.87 -10.86 13.88
C ARG A 144 -10.02 -12.28 13.35
N PHE A 145 -10.13 -12.42 12.03
CA PHE A 145 -10.12 -13.73 11.37
C PHE A 145 -8.71 -14.11 10.89
N VAL A 146 -8.52 -15.38 10.63
CA VAL A 146 -7.24 -15.93 10.15
C VAL A 146 -6.97 -15.39 8.74
N HIS A 147 -5.71 -14.96 8.51
CA HIS A 147 -5.29 -14.31 7.29
C HIS A 147 -5.74 -15.03 6.02
N ASN A 148 -6.52 -14.31 5.17
CA ASN A 148 -7.07 -14.78 3.90
C ASN A 148 -7.93 -16.07 3.99
N ASP A 149 -8.44 -16.41 5.17
CA ASP A 149 -9.24 -17.61 5.42
C ASP A 149 -10.74 -17.27 5.46
N LEU A 150 -11.45 -17.59 4.36
CA LEU A 150 -12.88 -17.32 4.22
C LEU A 150 -13.75 -18.13 5.19
N GLU A 151 -13.36 -19.37 5.52
CA GLU A 151 -14.09 -20.18 6.50
C GLU A 151 -13.97 -19.58 7.90
N SER A 152 -12.77 -19.13 8.28
CA SER A 152 -12.55 -18.40 9.53
C SER A 152 -13.40 -17.12 9.59
N LEU A 153 -13.45 -16.39 8.47
CA LEU A 153 -14.29 -15.19 8.36
C LEU A 153 -15.77 -15.53 8.55
N GLU A 154 -16.30 -16.51 7.83
CA GLU A 154 -17.71 -16.87 7.90
C GLU A 154 -18.11 -17.35 9.29
N ARG A 155 -17.34 -18.25 9.90
CA ARG A 155 -17.58 -18.71 11.28
C ARG A 155 -17.63 -17.53 12.26
N LEU A 156 -16.75 -16.55 12.07
CA LEU A 156 -16.69 -15.39 12.95
C LEU A 156 -17.89 -14.45 12.75
N MET A 157 -18.33 -14.24 11.50
CA MET A 157 -19.52 -13.45 11.18
C MET A 157 -20.81 -14.09 11.75
N LEU A 158 -20.98 -15.41 11.60
CA LEU A 158 -22.10 -16.16 12.18
C LEU A 158 -22.12 -16.02 13.71
N ARG A 159 -20.99 -16.14 14.36
CA ARG A 159 -20.87 -15.93 15.80
C ARG A 159 -21.23 -14.50 16.19
N CYS A 160 -20.73 -13.48 15.47
CA CYS A 160 -21.07 -12.08 15.74
C CYS A 160 -22.58 -11.83 15.60
N ARG A 161 -23.23 -12.41 14.59
CA ARG A 161 -24.68 -12.33 14.41
C ARG A 161 -25.46 -13.02 15.55
N SER A 162 -25.00 -14.16 16.02
CA SER A 162 -25.59 -14.85 17.18
C SER A 162 -25.46 -14.05 18.47
N GLU A 163 -24.30 -13.43 18.72
CA GLU A 163 -24.05 -12.63 19.92
C GLU A 163 -24.76 -11.25 19.87
N HIS A 164 -24.87 -10.65 18.69
CA HIS A 164 -25.41 -9.31 18.45
C HIS A 164 -26.17 -9.25 17.12
N PRO A 165 -27.44 -9.73 17.05
CA PRO A 165 -28.19 -9.86 15.81
C PRO A 165 -28.33 -8.55 15.00
N ASP A 166 -28.54 -7.43 15.71
CA ASP A 166 -28.79 -6.12 15.08
C ASP A 166 -27.52 -5.28 14.85
N ALA A 167 -26.35 -5.77 15.26
CA ALA A 167 -25.12 -5.03 15.09
C ALA A 167 -24.73 -4.94 13.60
N HIS A 168 -24.36 -3.74 13.14
CA HIS A 168 -23.75 -3.61 11.84
C HIS A 168 -22.42 -4.37 11.80
N LEU A 169 -22.18 -5.16 10.73
CA LEU A 169 -20.92 -5.84 10.49
C LEU A 169 -20.11 -5.06 9.44
N LEU A 170 -18.86 -4.78 9.75
CA LEU A 170 -17.89 -4.23 8.82
C LEU A 170 -16.73 -5.21 8.67
N VAL A 171 -16.52 -5.72 7.48
CA VAL A 171 -15.34 -6.52 7.13
C VAL A 171 -14.24 -5.60 6.59
N ILE A 172 -13.00 -5.80 7.06
CA ILE A 172 -11.84 -5.01 6.63
C ILE A 172 -10.73 -5.95 6.19
N THR A 173 -10.18 -5.72 4.98
CA THR A 173 -9.04 -6.44 4.44
C THR A 173 -8.23 -5.56 3.47
N GLU A 174 -7.08 -6.07 3.00
CA GLU A 174 -6.24 -5.43 1.97
C GLU A 174 -6.23 -6.30 0.71
N SER A 175 -6.19 -5.68 -0.46
CA SER A 175 -6.06 -6.39 -1.74
C SER A 175 -4.67 -7.00 -1.94
N LEU A 176 -3.65 -6.36 -1.40
CA LEU A 176 -2.28 -6.85 -1.39
C LEU A 176 -1.61 -6.50 -0.06
N PHE A 177 -1.30 -7.51 0.73
CA PHE A 177 -0.69 -7.32 2.04
C PHE A 177 0.79 -6.96 1.95
N SER A 178 1.14 -5.86 2.59
CA SER A 178 2.45 -5.20 2.44
C SER A 178 3.66 -6.02 2.87
N MET A 179 3.49 -6.95 3.81
CA MET A 179 4.59 -7.75 4.38
C MET A 179 4.60 -9.18 3.87
N GLU A 180 3.46 -9.71 3.46
CA GLU A 180 3.25 -11.08 2.98
C GLU A 180 3.24 -11.19 1.46
N GLY A 181 2.91 -10.11 0.76
CA GLY A 181 2.71 -10.10 -0.70
C GLY A 181 1.50 -10.93 -1.15
N THR A 182 0.64 -11.33 -0.22
CA THR A 182 -0.56 -12.15 -0.46
C THR A 182 -1.78 -11.30 -0.77
N SER A 183 -2.75 -11.89 -1.44
CA SER A 183 -4.04 -11.27 -1.80
C SER A 183 -5.21 -12.16 -1.37
N PRO A 184 -6.33 -11.61 -0.92
CA PRO A 184 -7.55 -12.36 -0.71
C PRO A 184 -8.26 -12.67 -2.04
N ARG A 185 -9.18 -13.62 -2.02
CA ARG A 185 -10.14 -13.87 -3.11
C ARG A 185 -11.29 -12.86 -2.98
N VAL A 186 -11.09 -11.66 -3.51
CA VAL A 186 -11.97 -10.49 -3.27
C VAL A 186 -13.42 -10.77 -3.66
N HIS A 187 -13.67 -11.42 -4.81
CA HIS A 187 -15.02 -11.75 -5.27
C HIS A 187 -15.76 -12.69 -4.30
N GLU A 188 -15.10 -13.75 -3.84
CA GLU A 188 -15.67 -14.70 -2.87
C GLU A 188 -15.89 -14.03 -1.51
N LEU A 189 -14.96 -13.19 -1.08
CA LEU A 189 -15.07 -12.41 0.16
C LEU A 189 -16.24 -11.42 0.08
N ALA A 190 -16.40 -10.71 -1.03
CA ALA A 190 -17.51 -9.79 -1.25
C ALA A 190 -18.86 -10.52 -1.29
N THR A 191 -18.92 -11.71 -1.92
CA THR A 191 -20.11 -12.58 -1.90
C THR A 191 -20.48 -13.00 -0.48
N LEU A 192 -19.48 -13.33 0.33
CA LEU A 192 -19.69 -13.69 1.73
C LEU A 192 -20.22 -12.50 2.55
N CYS A 193 -19.63 -11.31 2.35
CA CYS A 193 -20.11 -10.08 3.00
C CYS A 193 -21.58 -9.79 2.66
N GLU A 194 -21.95 -9.87 1.38
CA GLU A 194 -23.34 -9.68 0.92
C GLU A 194 -24.30 -10.67 1.59
N ARG A 195 -23.96 -11.96 1.60
CA ARG A 195 -24.77 -13.02 2.23
C ARG A 195 -25.05 -12.74 3.71
N HIS A 196 -24.11 -12.18 4.41
CA HIS A 196 -24.20 -11.86 5.85
C HIS A 196 -24.59 -10.41 6.12
N ASN A 197 -25.03 -9.65 5.11
CA ASN A 197 -25.38 -8.22 5.23
C ASN A 197 -24.28 -7.41 5.95
N ALA A 198 -23.03 -7.56 5.50
CA ALA A 198 -21.88 -6.88 6.03
C ALA A 198 -21.31 -5.90 5.00
N SER A 199 -20.89 -4.72 5.45
CA SER A 199 -20.11 -3.80 4.62
C SER A 199 -18.68 -4.32 4.44
N LEU A 200 -18.05 -4.00 3.30
CA LEU A 200 -16.67 -4.37 3.00
C LEU A 200 -15.83 -3.12 2.72
N LEU A 201 -14.83 -2.88 3.55
CA LEU A 201 -13.76 -1.92 3.30
C LEU A 201 -12.53 -2.66 2.77
N LEU A 202 -12.09 -2.29 1.56
CA LEU A 202 -10.95 -2.90 0.89
C LEU A 202 -9.84 -1.86 0.70
N ASP A 203 -8.68 -2.10 1.32
CA ASP A 203 -7.49 -1.27 1.14
C ASP A 203 -6.70 -1.74 -0.09
N GLU A 204 -6.67 -0.90 -1.12
CA GLU A 204 -6.00 -1.15 -2.40
C GLU A 204 -4.61 -0.50 -2.50
N ALA A 205 -4.09 0.02 -1.40
CA ALA A 205 -2.88 0.85 -1.40
C ALA A 205 -1.67 0.19 -2.07
N HIS A 206 -1.54 -1.13 -2.02
CA HIS A 206 -0.47 -1.89 -2.67
C HIS A 206 -0.89 -2.54 -4.00
N ALA A 207 -2.17 -2.60 -4.31
CA ALA A 207 -2.70 -3.27 -5.50
C ALA A 207 -2.89 -2.32 -6.68
N LEU A 208 -3.27 -1.06 -6.43
CA LEU A 208 -3.45 -0.04 -7.48
C LEU A 208 -2.17 0.14 -8.29
N GLY A 209 -2.32 0.22 -9.61
CA GLY A 209 -1.26 0.29 -10.58
C GLY A 209 -0.62 -1.08 -10.91
N VAL A 210 -0.93 -2.14 -10.13
CA VAL A 210 -0.24 -3.44 -10.23
C VAL A 210 -1.20 -4.61 -10.46
N LEU A 211 -2.26 -4.72 -9.63
CA LEU A 211 -3.18 -5.84 -9.67
C LEU A 211 -4.53 -5.43 -10.27
N GLY A 212 -5.28 -6.44 -10.69
CA GLY A 212 -6.58 -6.25 -11.32
C GLY A 212 -6.48 -5.81 -12.79
N GLU A 213 -7.61 -5.70 -13.44
CA GLU A 213 -7.71 -5.30 -14.84
C GLU A 213 -7.18 -3.87 -15.03
N GLY A 214 -6.18 -3.70 -15.89
CA GLY A 214 -5.55 -2.40 -16.15
C GLY A 214 -4.93 -1.73 -14.91
N GLY A 215 -4.55 -2.51 -13.88
CA GLY A 215 -3.97 -1.98 -12.64
C GLY A 215 -4.98 -1.26 -11.74
N ARG A 216 -6.29 -1.48 -11.93
CA ARG A 216 -7.36 -0.80 -11.19
C ARG A 216 -7.64 -1.37 -9.80
N GLY A 217 -6.80 -2.33 -9.34
CA GLY A 217 -6.98 -3.03 -8.08
C GLY A 217 -7.92 -4.23 -8.19
N LEU A 218 -7.97 -5.05 -7.12
CA LEU A 218 -8.80 -6.26 -7.09
C LEU A 218 -10.29 -5.98 -6.82
N GLY A 219 -10.62 -4.80 -6.30
CA GLY A 219 -11.99 -4.35 -6.09
C GLY A 219 -12.64 -3.67 -7.30
N PHE A 220 -11.90 -3.54 -8.42
CA PHE A 220 -12.50 -3.01 -9.64
C PHE A 220 -13.57 -3.95 -10.19
N GLY A 221 -14.72 -3.39 -10.58
CA GLY A 221 -15.87 -4.15 -11.03
C GLY A 221 -16.69 -4.84 -9.91
N GLU A 222 -16.15 -4.94 -8.69
CA GLU A 222 -16.83 -5.55 -7.56
C GLU A 222 -17.66 -4.51 -6.78
N ARG A 223 -18.93 -4.34 -7.17
CA ARG A 223 -19.82 -3.33 -6.60
C ARG A 223 -20.23 -3.60 -5.15
N ARG A 224 -20.08 -4.83 -4.66
CA ARG A 224 -20.32 -5.22 -3.26
C ARG A 224 -19.25 -4.73 -2.29
N VAL A 225 -18.11 -4.29 -2.80
CA VAL A 225 -17.14 -3.56 -1.97
C VAL A 225 -17.70 -2.18 -1.68
N THR A 226 -18.01 -1.93 -0.40
CA THR A 226 -18.67 -0.70 0.06
C THR A 226 -17.79 0.52 -0.12
N MET A 227 -16.48 0.38 0.16
CA MET A 227 -15.50 1.46 0.04
C MET A 227 -14.12 0.91 -0.33
N LEU A 228 -13.45 1.58 -1.25
CA LEU A 228 -12.04 1.38 -1.59
C LEU A 228 -11.20 2.48 -0.97
N SER A 229 -10.07 2.11 -0.39
CA SER A 229 -9.01 3.04 0.02
C SER A 229 -7.80 2.90 -0.89
N GLY A 230 -7.22 4.00 -1.33
CA GLY A 230 -6.04 4.00 -2.20
C GLY A 230 -5.03 5.07 -1.81
N THR A 231 -3.79 4.94 -2.28
CA THR A 231 -2.73 5.91 -2.00
C THR A 231 -1.96 6.29 -3.27
N PHE A 232 -1.53 7.54 -3.33
CA PHE A 232 -0.63 8.03 -4.40
C PHE A 232 0.85 7.87 -4.05
N GLY A 233 1.18 7.50 -2.81
CA GLY A 233 2.55 7.36 -2.33
C GLY A 233 3.26 6.06 -2.70
N LYS A 234 2.70 5.28 -3.64
CA LYS A 234 3.27 4.01 -4.09
C LYS A 234 3.32 3.96 -5.62
N ALA A 235 2.57 3.10 -6.29
CA ALA A 235 2.58 2.98 -7.76
C ALA A 235 2.32 4.30 -8.51
N PHE A 236 1.60 5.24 -7.92
CA PHE A 236 1.39 6.57 -8.50
C PHE A 236 2.61 7.50 -8.41
N GLY A 237 3.65 7.16 -7.67
CA GLY A 237 4.88 7.96 -7.56
C GLY A 237 4.70 9.38 -7.02
N SER A 238 3.63 9.65 -6.27
CA SER A 238 3.29 10.97 -5.74
C SER A 238 3.09 10.93 -4.22
N GLY A 239 2.21 11.73 -3.66
CA GLY A 239 1.84 11.75 -2.25
C GLY A 239 0.34 12.00 -2.08
N GLY A 240 -0.21 11.60 -0.92
CA GLY A 240 -1.63 11.66 -0.65
C GLY A 240 -2.35 10.33 -0.84
N ALA A 241 -3.67 10.36 -0.74
CA ALA A 241 -4.53 9.18 -0.77
C ALA A 241 -5.97 9.57 -1.17
N PHE A 242 -6.82 8.55 -1.32
CA PHE A 242 -8.23 8.76 -1.60
C PHE A 242 -9.10 7.66 -1.00
N LEU A 243 -10.39 7.96 -0.86
CA LEU A 243 -11.46 7.01 -0.64
C LEU A 243 -12.42 7.06 -1.83
N ALA A 244 -12.85 5.88 -2.30
CA ALA A 244 -13.79 5.74 -3.41
C ALA A 244 -14.99 4.87 -2.97
N CYS A 245 -16.22 5.36 -3.19
CA CYS A 245 -17.45 4.74 -2.73
C CYS A 245 -18.65 5.15 -3.61
N ASN A 246 -19.86 4.79 -3.20
CA ASN A 246 -21.09 5.30 -3.80
C ASN A 246 -21.33 6.78 -3.42
N GLY A 247 -22.27 7.42 -4.11
CA GLY A 247 -22.57 8.84 -3.95
C GLY A 247 -23.03 9.22 -2.53
N GLU A 248 -23.90 8.40 -1.93
CA GLU A 248 -24.47 8.62 -0.60
C GLU A 248 -23.38 8.60 0.49
N LEU A 249 -22.55 7.57 0.49
CA LEU A 249 -21.44 7.43 1.43
C LEU A 249 -20.37 8.52 1.21
N GLY A 250 -20.15 8.92 -0.04
CA GLY A 250 -19.26 10.02 -0.37
C GLY A 250 -19.76 11.35 0.17
N GLU A 251 -21.06 11.59 0.10
CA GLU A 251 -21.68 12.78 0.70
C GLU A 251 -21.59 12.75 2.23
N GLN A 252 -21.86 11.61 2.85
CA GLN A 252 -21.68 11.43 4.29
C GLN A 252 -20.22 11.72 4.72
N LEU A 253 -19.23 11.20 4.01
CA LEU A 253 -17.82 11.50 4.26
C LEU A 253 -17.53 13.01 4.19
N LEU A 254 -18.06 13.67 3.16
CA LEU A 254 -17.91 15.12 2.98
C LEU A 254 -18.47 15.91 4.15
N GLN A 255 -19.67 15.54 4.62
CA GLN A 255 -20.38 16.27 5.66
C GLN A 255 -19.92 15.93 7.10
N GLU A 256 -19.49 14.70 7.37
CA GLU A 256 -19.29 14.21 8.74
C GLU A 256 -17.84 13.86 9.08
N SER A 257 -16.99 13.57 8.08
CA SER A 257 -15.62 13.11 8.34
C SER A 257 -14.73 14.23 8.88
N GLY A 258 -14.43 14.20 10.17
CA GLY A 258 -13.49 15.16 10.79
C GLY A 258 -12.09 15.06 10.19
N ALA A 259 -11.66 13.88 9.76
CA ALA A 259 -10.37 13.66 9.11
C ALA A 259 -10.29 14.32 7.72
N PHE A 260 -11.43 14.54 7.05
CA PHE A 260 -11.51 15.29 5.78
C PHE A 260 -11.68 16.80 6.03
N ARG A 261 -12.60 17.16 6.91
CA ARG A 261 -13.03 18.57 7.09
C ARG A 261 -11.99 19.46 7.78
N TYR A 262 -11.24 18.89 8.74
CA TYR A 262 -10.35 19.63 9.63
C TYR A 262 -8.87 19.43 9.33
N THR A 263 -8.56 19.06 8.10
CA THR A 263 -7.18 18.93 7.62
C THR A 263 -6.92 19.86 6.46
N THR A 264 -5.70 20.37 6.34
CA THR A 264 -5.25 21.07 5.11
C THR A 264 -5.33 20.08 3.94
N ALA A 265 -5.83 20.55 2.80
CA ALA A 265 -5.97 19.74 1.59
C ALA A 265 -4.60 19.21 1.10
N LEU A 266 -4.65 18.14 0.32
CA LEU A 266 -3.48 17.64 -0.42
C LEU A 266 -2.83 18.78 -1.22
N ALA A 267 -1.51 18.88 -1.19
CA ALA A 267 -0.79 19.90 -1.94
C ALA A 267 -1.10 19.80 -3.45
N PRO A 268 -1.51 20.90 -4.11
CA PRO A 268 -1.91 20.86 -5.51
C PRO A 268 -0.86 20.28 -6.48
N PRO A 269 0.46 20.51 -6.31
CA PRO A 269 1.47 19.86 -7.15
C PRO A 269 1.48 18.34 -7.05
N LEU A 270 1.21 17.78 -5.85
CA LEU A 270 1.10 16.34 -5.67
C LEU A 270 -0.16 15.76 -6.32
N ALA A 271 -1.27 16.50 -6.26
CA ALA A 271 -2.50 16.13 -6.97
C ALA A 271 -2.28 16.12 -8.50
N ALA A 272 -1.57 17.10 -9.05
CA ALA A 272 -1.22 17.16 -10.47
C ALA A 272 -0.30 16.00 -10.89
N ALA A 273 0.69 15.68 -10.08
CA ALA A 273 1.54 14.50 -10.33
C ALA A 273 0.74 13.20 -10.30
N ALA A 274 -0.18 13.04 -9.33
CA ALA A 274 -1.05 11.86 -9.26
C ALA A 274 -1.98 11.74 -10.48
N LEU A 275 -2.49 12.88 -10.99
CA LEU A 275 -3.30 12.92 -12.22
C LEU A 275 -2.49 12.48 -13.45
N ALA A 276 -1.27 12.99 -13.59
CA ALA A 276 -0.36 12.57 -14.66
C ALA A 276 0.01 11.07 -14.56
N ALA A 277 0.19 10.54 -13.35
CA ALA A 277 0.41 9.12 -13.12
C ALA A 277 -0.80 8.28 -13.57
N LEU A 278 -2.02 8.72 -13.25
CA LEU A 278 -3.25 8.05 -13.67
C LEU A 278 -3.37 7.99 -15.18
N GLU A 279 -3.04 9.07 -15.87
CA GLU A 279 -3.02 9.11 -17.34
C GLU A 279 -1.99 8.12 -17.92
N LEU A 280 -0.78 8.07 -17.35
CA LEU A 280 0.24 7.10 -17.77
C LEU A 280 -0.23 5.66 -17.56
N MET A 281 -0.86 5.33 -16.45
CA MET A 281 -1.39 3.98 -16.18
C MET A 281 -2.51 3.61 -17.15
N ARG A 282 -3.42 4.53 -17.46
CA ARG A 282 -4.46 4.31 -18.47
C ARG A 282 -3.90 4.02 -19.85
N ASN A 283 -2.85 4.73 -20.24
CA ASN A 283 -2.19 4.56 -21.53
C ASN A 283 -1.30 3.30 -21.59
N ASN A 284 -1.01 2.68 -20.43
CA ASN A 284 -0.13 1.52 -20.32
C ASN A 284 -0.74 0.45 -19.39
N PRO A 285 -1.90 -0.12 -19.72
CA PRO A 285 -2.67 -1.00 -18.82
C PRO A 285 -1.93 -2.30 -18.46
N ASP A 286 -0.93 -2.69 -19.25
CA ASP A 286 -0.17 -3.94 -19.07
C ASP A 286 1.03 -3.81 -18.11
N TRP A 287 1.38 -2.61 -17.64
CA TRP A 287 2.55 -2.43 -16.78
C TRP A 287 2.48 -3.28 -15.49
N GLY A 288 1.32 -3.28 -14.85
CA GLY A 288 1.11 -4.10 -13.65
C GLY A 288 1.23 -5.59 -13.93
N HIS A 289 0.59 -6.06 -15.01
CA HIS A 289 0.64 -7.47 -15.40
C HIS A 289 2.07 -7.94 -15.69
N THR A 290 2.85 -7.17 -16.45
CA THR A 290 4.26 -7.47 -16.75
C THR A 290 5.09 -7.54 -15.47
N LEU A 291 4.87 -6.62 -14.53
CA LEU A 291 5.57 -6.62 -13.23
C LEU A 291 5.22 -7.85 -12.40
N VAL A 292 3.96 -8.27 -12.40
CA VAL A 292 3.49 -9.49 -11.71
C VAL A 292 4.11 -10.74 -12.32
N GLN A 293 4.16 -10.86 -13.64
CA GLN A 293 4.83 -11.97 -14.32
C GLN A 293 6.32 -12.04 -13.93
N ARG A 294 7.02 -10.89 -13.99
CA ARG A 294 8.41 -10.81 -13.58
C ARG A 294 8.62 -11.26 -12.13
N SER A 295 7.75 -10.84 -11.22
CA SER A 295 7.84 -11.21 -9.81
C SER A 295 7.59 -12.71 -9.56
N ASN A 296 6.77 -13.37 -10.38
CA ASN A 296 6.57 -14.82 -10.33
C ASN A 296 7.83 -15.56 -10.81
N THR A 297 8.46 -15.10 -11.90
CA THR A 297 9.75 -15.63 -12.34
C THR A 297 10.80 -15.53 -11.22
N TRP A 298 10.85 -14.41 -10.48
CA TRP A 298 11.77 -14.29 -9.34
C TRP A 298 11.48 -15.31 -8.25
N ARG A 299 10.21 -15.58 -7.95
CA ARG A 299 9.84 -16.63 -6.97
C ARG A 299 10.29 -18.01 -7.41
N ASP A 300 10.10 -18.35 -8.67
CA ASP A 300 10.51 -19.64 -9.22
C ASP A 300 12.05 -19.81 -9.13
N ARG A 301 12.80 -18.79 -9.56
CA ARG A 301 14.27 -18.79 -9.50
C ARG A 301 14.83 -18.84 -8.07
N LEU A 302 14.16 -18.21 -7.11
CA LEU A 302 14.52 -18.31 -5.68
C LEU A 302 14.33 -19.75 -5.17
N VAL A 303 13.28 -20.45 -5.60
CA VAL A 303 13.07 -21.87 -5.28
C VAL A 303 14.17 -22.75 -5.87
N GLU A 304 14.51 -22.56 -7.14
CA GLU A 304 15.63 -23.25 -7.80
C GLU A 304 16.96 -23.02 -7.07
N ALA A 305 17.16 -21.83 -6.51
CA ALA A 305 18.32 -21.51 -5.68
C ALA A 305 18.22 -22.04 -4.23
N GLY A 306 17.21 -22.86 -3.91
CA GLY A 306 17.05 -23.56 -2.62
C GLY A 306 16.44 -22.68 -1.50
N TRP A 307 15.74 -21.62 -1.83
CA TRP A 307 14.92 -20.86 -0.87
C TRP A 307 13.49 -21.42 -0.81
N ALA A 308 12.84 -21.29 0.35
CA ALA A 308 11.41 -21.53 0.41
C ALA A 308 10.69 -20.55 -0.53
N ARG A 309 9.65 -21.01 -1.24
CA ARG A 309 8.89 -20.17 -2.15
C ARG A 309 8.33 -18.94 -1.41
N PRO A 310 8.69 -17.71 -1.81
CA PRO A 310 8.08 -16.51 -1.25
C PRO A 310 6.58 -16.49 -1.50
N THR A 311 5.80 -16.07 -0.50
CA THR A 311 4.35 -16.01 -0.57
C THR A 311 3.85 -14.94 -1.56
N GLY A 312 2.57 -15.06 -1.95
CA GLY A 312 1.88 -14.09 -2.78
C GLY A 312 2.17 -14.18 -4.28
N GLY A 313 1.71 -13.19 -5.04
CA GLY A 313 1.80 -13.13 -6.49
C GLY A 313 2.07 -11.73 -7.06
N GLY A 314 2.14 -10.70 -6.20
CA GLY A 314 2.42 -9.31 -6.60
C GLY A 314 3.91 -8.94 -6.54
N PRO A 315 4.25 -7.65 -6.66
CA PRO A 315 5.64 -7.18 -6.75
C PRO A 315 6.40 -7.27 -5.42
N ILE A 316 5.74 -7.62 -4.33
CA ILE A 316 6.33 -7.83 -3.01
C ILE A 316 6.74 -9.30 -2.90
N VAL A 317 8.03 -9.56 -2.75
CA VAL A 317 8.63 -10.90 -2.67
C VAL A 317 9.29 -11.05 -1.29
N PRO A 318 8.57 -11.58 -0.27
CA PRO A 318 9.11 -11.72 1.08
C PRO A 318 10.00 -12.96 1.17
N LEU A 319 11.28 -12.76 1.34
CA LEU A 319 12.25 -13.85 1.54
C LEU A 319 12.38 -14.13 3.03
N LEU A 320 11.79 -15.22 3.50
CA LEU A 320 11.77 -15.59 4.90
C LEU A 320 13.18 -16.03 5.37
N VAL A 321 13.68 -15.37 6.43
CA VAL A 321 14.99 -15.65 7.03
C VAL A 321 14.82 -16.26 8.43
N GLY A 322 13.80 -15.85 9.18
CA GLY A 322 13.43 -16.38 10.50
C GLY A 322 13.98 -15.52 11.65
N GLU A 323 15.29 -15.48 11.83
CA GLU A 323 15.94 -14.81 12.96
C GLU A 323 16.30 -13.36 12.62
N ASP A 324 16.11 -12.46 13.59
CA ASP A 324 16.27 -11.00 13.43
C ASP A 324 17.70 -10.62 13.04
N GLN A 325 18.71 -11.15 13.75
CA GLN A 325 20.12 -10.79 13.50
C GLN A 325 20.60 -11.34 12.17
N ARG A 326 20.21 -12.56 11.82
CA ARG A 326 20.53 -13.18 10.52
C ARG A 326 19.93 -12.35 9.37
N CYS A 327 18.70 -11.87 9.54
CA CYS A 327 18.04 -11.01 8.55
C CYS A 327 18.81 -9.70 8.35
N LEU A 328 19.29 -9.07 9.42
CA LEU A 328 20.10 -7.86 9.35
C LEU A 328 21.47 -8.10 8.71
N ASN A 329 22.11 -9.22 9.03
CA ASN A 329 23.41 -9.58 8.45
C ASN A 329 23.27 -9.79 6.92
N LEU A 330 22.22 -10.51 6.52
CA LEU A 330 21.93 -10.72 5.09
C LEU A 330 21.60 -9.42 4.37
N GLN A 331 20.84 -8.51 4.99
CA GLN A 331 20.60 -7.17 4.44
C GLN A 331 21.91 -6.41 4.20
N ARG A 332 22.82 -6.40 5.19
CA ARG A 332 24.14 -5.73 5.03
C ARG A 332 24.96 -6.37 3.91
N HIS A 333 24.97 -7.69 3.84
CA HIS A 333 25.68 -8.40 2.78
C HIS A 333 25.16 -8.01 1.39
N LEU A 334 23.83 -7.92 1.21
CA LEU A 334 23.23 -7.46 -0.04
C LEU A 334 23.56 -6.00 -0.34
N GLU A 335 23.58 -5.13 0.66
CA GLU A 335 24.01 -3.74 0.47
C GLU A 335 25.48 -3.64 0.00
N LEU A 336 26.38 -4.46 0.57
CA LEU A 336 27.77 -4.55 0.11
C LEU A 336 27.89 -5.11 -1.33
N SER A 337 26.90 -5.87 -1.75
CA SER A 337 26.79 -6.42 -3.10
C SER A 337 26.03 -5.50 -4.08
N GLY A 338 25.74 -4.24 -3.67
CA GLY A 338 25.08 -3.25 -4.52
C GLY A 338 23.56 -3.32 -4.56
N LEU A 339 22.91 -4.03 -3.60
CA LEU A 339 21.46 -4.24 -3.56
C LEU A 339 20.85 -3.67 -2.26
N PHE A 340 19.98 -2.67 -2.38
CA PHE A 340 19.27 -2.10 -1.25
C PHE A 340 17.97 -2.87 -0.97
N THR A 341 17.83 -3.46 0.20
CA THR A 341 16.69 -4.27 0.63
C THR A 341 16.18 -3.85 2.01
N ALA A 342 14.96 -4.27 2.37
CA ALA A 342 14.38 -3.98 3.67
C ALA A 342 14.29 -5.23 4.56
N ALA A 343 15.04 -5.24 5.69
CA ALA A 343 14.89 -6.27 6.72
C ALA A 343 13.71 -5.96 7.64
N ILE A 344 12.64 -6.74 7.51
CA ILE A 344 11.43 -6.62 8.31
C ILE A 344 11.49 -7.60 9.48
N ARG A 345 11.27 -7.09 10.70
CA ARG A 345 11.44 -7.82 11.96
C ARG A 345 10.27 -7.52 12.91
N PRO A 346 10.07 -8.32 13.95
CA PRO A 346 9.11 -8.01 15.00
C PRO A 346 9.28 -6.58 15.57
N PRO A 347 8.20 -5.91 15.98
CA PRO A 347 6.81 -6.37 16.02
C PRO A 347 6.04 -6.20 14.70
N THR A 348 6.67 -5.76 13.60
CA THR A 348 6.00 -5.58 12.28
C THR A 348 5.52 -6.91 11.71
N VAL A 349 6.27 -7.98 11.96
CA VAL A 349 5.95 -9.37 11.62
C VAL A 349 6.02 -10.22 12.88
N PRO A 350 5.41 -11.43 12.90
CA PRO A 350 5.46 -12.32 14.07
C PRO A 350 6.89 -12.74 14.46
N GLU A 351 7.07 -13.15 15.71
CA GLU A 351 8.33 -13.75 16.21
C GLU A 351 8.76 -14.92 15.34
N GLY A 352 10.07 -15.01 15.07
CA GLY A 352 10.65 -16.07 14.24
C GLY A 352 10.32 -15.97 12.74
N SER A 353 9.75 -14.85 12.29
CA SER A 353 9.37 -14.64 10.88
C SER A 353 10.02 -13.40 10.25
N ALA A 354 11.21 -13.01 10.75
CA ALA A 354 12.00 -11.96 10.12
C ALA A 354 12.31 -12.31 8.67
N ARG A 355 12.20 -11.32 7.80
CA ARG A 355 12.30 -11.50 6.34
C ARG A 355 12.98 -10.32 5.67
N LEU A 356 13.65 -10.57 4.55
CA LEU A 356 13.95 -9.54 3.58
C LEU A 356 12.70 -9.30 2.74
N ARG A 357 12.21 -8.08 2.75
CA ARG A 357 11.11 -7.66 1.88
C ARG A 357 11.70 -7.10 0.60
N LEU A 358 11.76 -7.95 -0.42
CA LEU A 358 12.18 -7.54 -1.76
C LEU A 358 10.98 -6.95 -2.48
N VAL A 359 11.18 -5.81 -3.11
CA VAL A 359 10.14 -5.13 -3.89
C VAL A 359 10.66 -4.96 -5.32
N LEU A 360 9.89 -5.50 -6.25
CA LEU A 360 10.17 -5.28 -7.66
C LEU A 360 9.46 -4.02 -8.15
N HIS A 361 10.13 -3.28 -8.98
CA HIS A 361 9.55 -2.17 -9.71
C HIS A 361 9.89 -2.26 -11.21
N ARG A 362 9.14 -1.51 -12.01
CA ARG A 362 9.10 -1.65 -13.47
C ARG A 362 10.46 -1.50 -14.15
N LEU A 363 11.28 -0.55 -13.69
CA LEU A 363 12.56 -0.21 -14.33
C LEU A 363 13.78 -0.98 -13.78
N LEU A 364 13.58 -1.98 -12.89
CA LEU A 364 14.71 -2.82 -12.47
C LEU A 364 15.38 -3.46 -13.68
N PRO A 365 16.71 -3.43 -13.80
CA PRO A 365 17.44 -4.13 -14.86
C PRO A 365 17.18 -5.65 -14.83
N ASP A 366 17.21 -6.31 -15.99
CA ASP A 366 16.91 -7.74 -16.07
C ASP A 366 17.94 -8.60 -15.34
N GLU A 367 19.21 -8.16 -15.33
CA GLU A 367 20.32 -8.81 -14.62
C GLU A 367 20.24 -8.73 -13.09
N THR A 368 19.29 -7.94 -12.53
CA THR A 368 19.14 -7.76 -11.08
C THR A 368 18.87 -9.07 -10.37
N LEU A 369 18.09 -9.97 -10.97
CA LEU A 369 17.79 -11.27 -10.40
C LEU A 369 19.06 -12.13 -10.25
N GLU A 370 19.88 -12.21 -11.27
CA GLU A 370 21.13 -13.00 -11.23
C GLU A 370 22.13 -12.39 -10.23
N SER A 371 22.17 -11.07 -10.11
CA SER A 371 22.99 -10.40 -9.10
C SER A 371 22.50 -10.70 -7.69
N LEU A 372 21.19 -10.71 -7.47
CA LEU A 372 20.59 -11.10 -6.19
C LEU A 372 20.88 -12.56 -5.84
N LEU A 373 20.71 -13.49 -6.78
CA LEU A 373 20.93 -14.92 -6.55
C LEU A 373 22.38 -15.21 -6.20
N ARG A 374 23.34 -14.59 -6.86
CA ARG A 374 24.79 -14.69 -6.52
C ARG A 374 25.04 -14.19 -5.11
N ALA A 375 24.58 -12.97 -4.80
CA ALA A 375 24.79 -12.39 -3.46
C ALA A 375 24.12 -13.22 -2.35
N LEU A 376 22.94 -13.81 -2.61
CA LEU A 376 22.26 -14.69 -1.66
C LEU A 376 23.02 -16.02 -1.46
N SER A 377 23.69 -16.53 -2.49
CA SER A 377 24.53 -17.75 -2.38
C SER A 377 25.75 -17.49 -1.50
N ASP A 378 26.45 -16.37 -1.74
CA ASP A 378 27.64 -15.98 -0.97
C ASP A 378 27.31 -15.68 0.50
N GLY A 379 26.16 -15.07 0.75
CA GLY A 379 25.67 -14.75 2.11
C GLY A 379 25.16 -15.97 2.91
N ARG A 380 25.02 -17.16 2.31
CA ARG A 380 24.69 -18.40 3.05
C ARG A 380 25.92 -19.05 3.69
N VAL A 381 27.10 -18.72 3.20
CA VAL A 381 28.37 -19.33 3.63
C VAL A 381 28.99 -18.57 4.81
N SER A 382 28.51 -17.38 5.08
CA SER A 382 28.93 -16.49 6.20
C SER A 382 27.88 -16.47 7.32
#